data_2bcd9a23f659be8759046965a800ec9c
#
_entry.id   2bcd9a23f659be8759046965a800ec9c
#
_cell.length_a   1.000
_cell.length_b   1.000
_cell.length_c   1.000
_cell.angle_alpha   90.00
_cell.angle_beta   90.00
_cell.angle_gamma   90.00
#
_symmetry.space_group_name_H-M   'P 1'
#
loop_
_entity.id
_entity.type
_entity.pdbx_description
1 polymer ?
#
loop_
_entity_poly.entity_id
_entity_poly.type
_entity_poly.pdbx_seq_one_letter_code
_entity_poly.pdbx_strand_id
1 'polypeptide(L)'
;MIKNRKLLLYLSLIFFSSCSSVYMPNVPNTPMLSQKGEFSGGGHISLRGNASVNGAYAVSDHIGVLFSGSYMNNEKKSKDYRHKLVEIGGGYFDTFGPDNNRIIEIYAGYGGGKTNRTFRTFDDNDILTSTDLEEITYNKTFLQVNYSSKKKNNLRLFGTDFPINYGTALRISSVQMKTFMRNSIGQTREGNTFLEPIFFTRMQLSDAIQLQYTSSGNFGLNSRKFMSAGNSIFTIGAVINVGGKKSK
;
A
#
# COMPACT_ATOMS: atom_id res chain seq x y z
N MET A 1 26.46 -0.12 -28.78
CA MET A 1 25.35 -0.79 -28.05
C MET A 1 25.71 -1.38 -26.67
N ILE A 2 26.96 -1.46 -26.25
CA ILE A 2 27.39 -2.08 -24.96
C ILE A 2 27.28 -1.13 -23.76
N LYS A 3 27.33 0.18 -23.97
CA LYS A 3 27.32 1.20 -22.90
C LYS A 3 25.98 1.28 -22.13
N ASN A 4 24.87 1.00 -22.80
CA ASN A 4 23.53 1.07 -22.17
C ASN A 4 23.18 -0.16 -21.30
N ARG A 5 23.80 -1.31 -21.56
CA ARG A 5 23.58 -2.51 -20.74
C ARG A 5 24.18 -2.38 -19.32
N LYS A 6 25.34 -1.72 -19.20
CA LYS A 6 25.96 -1.46 -17.88
C LYS A 6 25.14 -0.47 -17.05
N LEU A 7 24.55 0.55 -17.69
CA LEU A 7 23.68 1.52 -17.01
C LEU A 7 22.41 0.85 -16.45
N LEU A 8 21.80 -0.06 -17.20
CA LEU A 8 20.64 -0.84 -16.74
C LEU A 8 21.00 -1.77 -15.57
N LEU A 9 22.20 -2.35 -15.57
CA LEU A 9 22.68 -3.21 -14.49
C LEU A 9 22.94 -2.40 -13.20
N TYR A 10 23.51 -1.20 -13.30
CA TYR A 10 23.67 -0.30 -12.14
C TYR A 10 22.34 0.23 -11.62
N LEU A 11 21.38 0.51 -12.50
CA LEU A 11 20.03 0.94 -12.10
C LEU A 11 19.29 -0.18 -11.35
N SER A 12 19.49 -1.45 -11.71
CA SER A 12 18.88 -2.60 -11.03
C SER A 12 19.49 -2.88 -9.65
N LEU A 13 20.78 -2.57 -9.44
CA LEU A 13 21.46 -2.77 -8.15
C LEU A 13 21.03 -1.77 -7.06
N ILE A 14 20.54 -0.61 -7.43
CA ILE A 14 20.07 0.42 -6.48
C ILE A 14 18.77 -0.02 -5.76
N PHE A 15 18.01 -0.94 -6.32
CA PHE A 15 16.77 -1.43 -5.73
C PHE A 15 16.94 -2.46 -4.59
N PHE A 16 18.15 -2.95 -4.31
CA PHE A 16 18.39 -3.99 -3.32
C PHE A 16 18.89 -3.51 -1.96
N SER A 17 19.10 -2.19 -1.75
CA SER A 17 19.41 -1.67 -0.42
C SER A 17 18.13 -1.62 0.43
N SER A 18 17.66 -2.78 0.85
CA SER A 18 16.54 -2.93 1.78
C SER A 18 16.99 -2.60 3.20
N CYS A 19 17.11 -1.33 3.52
CA CYS A 19 17.04 -0.92 4.91
C CYS A 19 15.68 -1.38 5.47
N SER A 20 15.68 -2.13 6.56
CA SER A 20 14.46 -2.64 7.19
C SER A 20 13.72 -1.49 7.87
N SER A 21 12.95 -0.73 7.11
CA SER A 21 12.09 0.33 7.65
C SER A 21 11.11 -0.25 8.67
N VAL A 22 10.86 0.52 9.71
CA VAL A 22 9.81 0.23 10.71
C VAL A 22 8.42 0.44 10.12
N TYR A 23 8.29 1.38 9.19
CA TYR A 23 7.03 1.72 8.54
C TYR A 23 6.83 0.88 7.27
N MET A 24 5.68 0.22 7.19
CA MET A 24 5.18 -0.44 5.99
C MET A 24 3.81 0.14 5.67
N PRO A 25 3.62 0.77 4.49
CA PRO A 25 2.32 1.34 4.12
C PRO A 25 1.28 0.24 3.86
N ASN A 26 0.00 0.57 4.08
CA ASN A 26 -1.11 -0.22 3.58
C ASN A 26 -1.10 -0.24 2.05
N VAL A 27 -1.75 -1.25 1.46
CA VAL A 27 -2.15 -1.16 0.05
C VAL A 27 -3.09 0.04 -0.09
N PRO A 28 -2.73 1.03 -0.92
CA PRO A 28 -3.51 2.24 -1.04
C PRO A 28 -4.90 1.95 -1.59
N ASN A 29 -5.90 2.61 -1.01
CA ASN A 29 -7.27 2.45 -1.45
C ASN A 29 -7.49 3.26 -2.75
N THR A 30 -7.84 2.57 -3.82
CA THR A 30 -8.12 3.16 -5.14
C THR A 30 -9.51 2.73 -5.59
N PRO A 31 -10.60 3.22 -4.97
CA PRO A 31 -11.92 2.61 -5.07
C PRO A 31 -12.57 2.75 -6.44
N MET A 32 -12.26 3.81 -7.20
CA MET A 32 -12.89 4.17 -8.47
C MET A 32 -14.38 4.50 -8.30
N LEU A 33 -14.74 5.25 -7.25
CA LEU A 33 -16.10 5.71 -7.00
C LEU A 33 -16.58 6.66 -8.09
N SER A 34 -17.86 6.60 -8.44
CA SER A 34 -18.43 7.40 -9.52
C SER A 34 -19.81 7.97 -9.21
N GLN A 35 -20.50 7.45 -8.21
CA GLN A 35 -21.83 7.93 -7.83
C GLN A 35 -22.20 7.49 -6.41
N LYS A 36 -23.17 8.16 -5.82
CA LYS A 36 -23.69 7.84 -4.50
C LYS A 36 -24.14 6.39 -4.37
N GLY A 37 -23.83 5.77 -3.21
CA GLY A 37 -24.24 4.42 -2.87
C GLY A 37 -23.30 3.32 -3.42
N GLU A 38 -22.24 3.70 -4.14
CA GLU A 38 -21.22 2.71 -4.53
C GLU A 38 -20.35 2.31 -3.33
N PHE A 39 -20.11 1.01 -3.23
CA PHE A 39 -19.15 0.41 -2.31
C PHE A 39 -18.07 -0.32 -3.10
N SER A 40 -16.82 -0.08 -2.73
CA SER A 40 -15.66 -0.81 -3.24
C SER A 40 -14.90 -1.38 -2.06
N GLY A 41 -14.71 -2.68 -2.00
CA GLY A 41 -13.95 -3.35 -0.93
C GLY A 41 -13.00 -4.38 -1.50
N GLY A 42 -11.82 -4.55 -0.90
CA GLY A 42 -10.82 -5.49 -1.39
C GLY A 42 -9.98 -6.13 -0.30
N GLY A 43 -9.51 -7.33 -0.59
CA GLY A 43 -8.51 -8.05 0.18
C GLY A 43 -7.27 -8.31 -0.68
N HIS A 44 -6.09 -8.04 -0.15
CA HIS A 44 -4.83 -8.11 -0.89
C HIS A 44 -3.77 -8.86 -0.08
N ILE A 45 -2.91 -9.57 -0.79
CA ILE A 45 -1.75 -10.25 -0.21
C ILE A 45 -0.50 -9.80 -0.96
N SER A 46 0.55 -9.44 -0.22
CA SER A 46 1.85 -9.12 -0.79
C SER A 46 2.77 -10.34 -0.83
N LEU A 47 3.75 -10.33 -1.73
CA LEU A 47 4.81 -11.35 -1.79
C LEU A 47 5.64 -11.43 -0.48
N ARG A 48 5.58 -10.43 0.37
CA ARG A 48 6.27 -10.39 1.68
C ARG A 48 5.40 -10.93 2.84
N GLY A 49 4.19 -11.43 2.56
CA GLY A 49 3.27 -11.96 3.56
C GLY A 49 2.46 -10.89 4.31
N ASN A 50 2.39 -9.66 3.78
CA ASN A 50 1.47 -8.64 4.31
C ASN A 50 0.07 -8.87 3.74
N ALA A 51 -0.91 -9.10 4.60
CA ALA A 51 -2.33 -9.14 4.27
C ALA A 51 -2.95 -7.76 4.53
N SER A 52 -3.74 -7.27 3.59
CA SER A 52 -4.40 -5.96 3.69
C SER A 52 -5.86 -6.08 3.28
N VAL A 53 -6.70 -5.30 3.92
CA VAL A 53 -8.09 -5.08 3.54
C VAL A 53 -8.32 -3.58 3.35
N ASN A 54 -9.15 -3.22 2.39
CA ASN A 54 -9.56 -1.86 2.19
C ASN A 54 -11.05 -1.80 1.82
N GLY A 55 -11.66 -0.66 2.07
CA GLY A 55 -13.03 -0.40 1.72
C GLY A 55 -13.26 1.09 1.50
N ALA A 56 -14.22 1.41 0.64
CA ALA A 56 -14.67 2.76 0.36
C ALA A 56 -16.18 2.77 0.12
N TYR A 57 -16.82 3.85 0.50
CA TYR A 57 -18.25 4.06 0.28
C TYR A 57 -18.53 5.50 -0.17
N ALA A 58 -19.30 5.65 -1.24
CA ALA A 58 -19.76 6.93 -1.74
C ALA A 58 -20.97 7.41 -0.95
N VAL A 59 -20.77 8.32 0.00
CA VAL A 59 -21.85 8.88 0.84
C VAL A 59 -22.70 9.90 0.08
N SER A 60 -22.12 10.52 -0.95
CA SER A 60 -22.82 11.38 -1.91
C SER A 60 -22.26 11.16 -3.30
N ASP A 61 -22.72 11.91 -4.31
CA ASP A 61 -22.24 11.82 -5.68
C ASP A 61 -20.79 12.29 -5.85
N HIS A 62 -20.23 12.97 -4.85
CA HIS A 62 -18.85 13.49 -4.90
C HIS A 62 -18.03 13.23 -3.63
N ILE A 63 -18.63 12.69 -2.57
CA ILE A 63 -17.93 12.47 -1.30
C ILE A 63 -17.86 10.99 -0.98
N GLY A 64 -16.63 10.51 -0.75
CA GLY A 64 -16.35 9.14 -0.36
C GLY A 64 -15.64 9.05 0.99
N VAL A 65 -15.90 7.98 1.71
CA VAL A 65 -15.16 7.60 2.93
C VAL A 65 -14.32 6.36 2.66
N LEU A 66 -13.15 6.30 3.31
CA LEU A 66 -12.18 5.24 3.13
C LEU A 66 -11.87 4.54 4.45
N PHE A 67 -11.62 3.27 4.36
CA PHE A 67 -11.06 2.45 5.43
C PHE A 67 -9.96 1.55 4.86
N SER A 68 -8.86 1.36 5.60
CA SER A 68 -7.80 0.40 5.23
C SER A 68 -7.17 -0.19 6.49
N GLY A 69 -6.79 -1.45 6.41
CA GLY A 69 -6.06 -2.15 7.46
C GLY A 69 -5.07 -3.15 6.89
N SER A 70 -3.96 -3.34 7.57
CA SER A 70 -3.00 -4.39 7.21
C SER A 70 -2.40 -5.07 8.43
N TYR A 71 -2.02 -6.31 8.20
CA TYR A 71 -1.33 -7.14 9.17
C TYR A 71 -0.24 -7.96 8.50
N MET A 72 0.92 -8.00 9.13
CA MET A 72 2.04 -8.84 8.72
C MET A 72 2.64 -9.52 9.93
N ASN A 73 2.89 -10.82 9.81
CA ASN A 73 3.69 -11.60 10.75
C ASN A 73 4.70 -12.41 9.94
N ASN A 74 5.98 -12.09 10.09
CA ASN A 74 7.06 -12.77 9.40
C ASN A 74 8.08 -13.21 10.45
N GLU A 75 8.18 -14.51 10.66
CA GLU A 75 9.06 -15.13 11.64
C GLU A 75 10.19 -15.86 10.92
N LYS A 76 11.42 -15.50 11.27
CA LYS A 76 12.66 -16.13 10.77
C LYS A 76 13.55 -16.47 11.97
N LYS A 77 14.49 -17.40 11.80
CA LYS A 77 15.42 -17.81 12.83
C LYS A 77 16.07 -16.61 13.55
N SER A 78 16.63 -15.65 12.81
CA SER A 78 17.35 -14.50 13.37
C SER A 78 16.52 -13.24 13.56
N LYS A 79 15.28 -13.19 12.99
CA LYS A 79 14.48 -11.96 13.03
C LYS A 79 12.99 -12.24 12.88
N ASP A 80 12.21 -11.73 13.84
CA ASP A 80 10.75 -11.62 13.67
C ASP A 80 10.37 -10.18 13.33
N TYR A 81 9.34 -10.05 12.52
CA TYR A 81 8.74 -8.78 12.16
C TYR A 81 7.22 -8.91 12.21
N ARG A 82 6.59 -8.18 13.12
CA ARG A 82 5.12 -8.06 13.20
C ARG A 82 4.73 -6.61 12.99
N HIS A 83 3.77 -6.39 12.13
CA HIS A 83 3.31 -5.05 11.80
C HIS A 83 1.79 -5.04 11.66
N LYS A 84 1.16 -3.95 12.14
CA LYS A 84 -0.25 -3.64 11.91
C LYS A 84 -0.44 -2.16 11.71
N LEU A 85 -1.32 -1.79 10.80
CA LEU A 85 -1.67 -0.42 10.48
C LEU A 85 -3.15 -0.34 10.14
N VAL A 86 -3.84 0.64 10.70
CA VAL A 86 -5.24 0.96 10.38
C VAL A 86 -5.32 2.42 9.97
N GLU A 87 -6.09 2.71 8.93
CA GLU A 87 -6.30 4.05 8.37
C GLU A 87 -7.78 4.27 8.09
N ILE A 88 -8.23 5.50 8.32
CA ILE A 88 -9.53 6.01 7.90
C ILE A 88 -9.32 7.31 7.15
N GLY A 89 -10.21 7.63 6.23
CA GLY A 89 -10.13 8.85 5.46
C GLY A 89 -11.45 9.20 4.79
N GLY A 90 -11.44 10.35 4.15
CA GLY A 90 -12.56 10.81 3.34
C GLY A 90 -12.04 11.82 2.30
N GLY A 91 -12.87 12.09 1.30
CA GLY A 91 -12.47 13.00 0.26
C GLY A 91 -13.49 13.13 -0.87
N TYR A 92 -13.04 13.78 -1.91
CA TYR A 92 -13.83 14.13 -3.09
C TYR A 92 -13.49 13.18 -4.23
N PHE A 93 -14.48 12.81 -5.01
CA PHE A 93 -14.31 12.13 -6.29
C PHE A 93 -15.21 12.75 -7.36
N ASP A 94 -14.76 12.66 -8.60
CA ASP A 94 -15.52 13.10 -9.75
C ASP A 94 -15.18 12.28 -11.00
N THR A 95 -16.13 12.24 -11.94
CA THR A 95 -15.97 11.59 -13.24
C THR A 95 -15.93 12.62 -14.34
N PHE A 96 -15.09 12.40 -15.34
CA PHE A 96 -14.92 13.32 -16.46
C PHE A 96 -14.49 12.59 -17.74
N GLY A 97 -14.33 13.38 -18.80
CA GLY A 97 -13.98 12.88 -20.13
C GLY A 97 -15.16 12.32 -20.91
N PRO A 98 -14.94 11.78 -22.11
CA PRO A 98 -16.00 11.16 -22.90
C PRO A 98 -16.67 10.02 -22.12
N ASP A 99 -18.01 10.01 -22.09
CA ASP A 99 -18.82 9.00 -21.40
C ASP A 99 -18.47 8.83 -19.90
N ASN A 100 -17.95 9.87 -19.26
CA ASN A 100 -17.49 9.83 -17.85
C ASN A 100 -16.55 8.63 -17.56
N ASN A 101 -15.67 8.32 -18.51
CA ASN A 101 -14.81 7.15 -18.45
C ASN A 101 -13.51 7.36 -17.66
N ARG A 102 -13.30 8.53 -17.10
CA ARG A 102 -12.16 8.87 -16.24
C ARG A 102 -12.64 9.29 -14.86
N ILE A 103 -11.86 8.95 -13.85
CA ILE A 103 -12.15 9.29 -12.46
C ILE A 103 -10.93 9.98 -11.88
N ILE A 104 -11.18 11.07 -11.17
CA ILE A 104 -10.23 11.69 -10.26
C ILE A 104 -10.78 11.61 -8.84
N GLU A 105 -9.92 11.27 -7.89
CA GLU A 105 -10.29 11.15 -6.48
C GLU A 105 -9.20 11.80 -5.64
N ILE A 106 -9.58 12.58 -4.63
CA ILE A 106 -8.67 13.24 -3.70
C ILE A 106 -9.13 12.89 -2.29
N TYR A 107 -8.27 12.26 -1.51
CA TYR A 107 -8.56 11.79 -0.17
C TYR A 107 -7.53 12.28 0.83
N ALA A 108 -8.00 12.62 2.03
CA ALA A 108 -7.16 12.85 3.19
C ALA A 108 -7.57 11.89 4.31
N GLY A 109 -6.61 11.52 5.15
CA GLY A 109 -6.92 10.60 6.23
C GLY A 109 -5.86 10.53 7.31
N TYR A 110 -6.19 9.74 8.30
CA TYR A 110 -5.39 9.50 9.49
C TYR A 110 -5.34 8.02 9.80
N GLY A 111 -4.23 7.57 10.40
CA GLY A 111 -4.06 6.20 10.83
C GLY A 111 -3.09 6.05 11.98
N GLY A 112 -3.02 4.84 12.48
CA GLY A 112 -2.07 4.46 13.51
C GLY A 112 -1.60 3.03 13.34
N GLY A 113 -0.34 2.80 13.65
CA GLY A 113 0.28 1.50 13.50
C GLY A 113 1.17 1.11 14.65
N LYS A 114 1.44 -0.18 14.72
CA LYS A 114 2.42 -0.78 15.64
C LYS A 114 3.32 -1.74 14.87
N THR A 115 4.62 -1.65 15.16
CA THR A 115 5.64 -2.57 14.63
C THR A 115 6.41 -3.15 15.81
N ASN A 116 6.51 -4.48 15.86
CA ASN A 116 7.38 -5.20 16.78
C ASN A 116 8.44 -5.93 15.97
N ARG A 117 9.69 -5.82 16.38
CA ARG A 117 10.83 -6.52 15.77
C ARG A 117 11.61 -7.24 16.87
N THR A 118 11.92 -8.50 16.62
CA THR A 118 12.81 -9.28 17.48
C THR A 118 14.03 -9.65 16.66
N PHE A 119 15.21 -9.34 17.17
CA PHE A 119 16.48 -9.74 16.56
C PHE A 119 17.14 -10.75 17.48
N ARG A 120 17.60 -11.87 16.92
CA ARG A 120 18.29 -12.94 17.64
C ARG A 120 19.68 -13.11 17.05
N THR A 121 20.69 -13.11 17.91
CA THR A 121 22.07 -13.38 17.54
C THR A 121 22.43 -14.78 18.03
N PHE A 122 23.07 -15.55 17.18
CA PHE A 122 23.53 -16.91 17.45
C PHE A 122 25.05 -16.92 17.35
N ASP A 123 25.71 -17.79 18.11
CA ASP A 123 27.14 -18.08 17.97
C ASP A 123 27.41 -19.08 16.83
N ASP A 124 28.69 -19.43 16.65
CA ASP A 124 29.13 -20.37 15.61
C ASP A 124 28.58 -21.79 15.82
N ASN A 125 28.12 -22.12 17.04
CA ASN A 125 27.51 -23.41 17.39
C ASN A 125 25.99 -23.36 17.32
N ASP A 126 25.40 -22.28 16.74
CA ASP A 126 23.97 -22.11 16.61
C ASP A 126 23.22 -21.90 17.95
N ILE A 127 23.95 -21.50 19.01
CA ILE A 127 23.40 -21.21 20.34
C ILE A 127 22.98 -19.74 20.41
N LEU A 128 21.75 -19.48 20.88
CA LEU A 128 21.23 -18.14 21.06
C LEU A 128 22.04 -17.36 22.11
N THR A 129 22.70 -16.28 21.70
CA THR A 129 23.55 -15.44 22.57
C THR A 129 22.88 -14.16 23.02
N SER A 130 22.02 -13.55 22.17
CA SER A 130 21.27 -12.36 22.54
C SER A 130 19.92 -12.25 21.84
N THR A 131 19.01 -11.51 22.47
CA THR A 131 17.71 -11.17 21.89
C THR A 131 17.44 -9.69 22.14
N ASP A 132 17.22 -8.92 21.08
CA ASP A 132 16.79 -7.53 21.13
C ASP A 132 15.34 -7.41 20.66
N LEU A 133 14.51 -6.80 21.50
CA LEU A 133 13.10 -6.53 21.22
C LEU A 133 12.89 -5.03 20.96
N GLU A 134 12.31 -4.69 19.83
CA GLU A 134 11.91 -3.32 19.51
C GLU A 134 10.39 -3.24 19.35
N GLU A 135 9.78 -2.30 20.07
CA GLU A 135 8.36 -1.98 20.02
C GLU A 135 8.17 -0.53 19.64
N ILE A 136 7.51 -0.30 18.51
CA ILE A 136 7.28 1.03 17.96
C ILE A 136 5.80 1.22 17.69
N THR A 137 5.24 2.34 18.16
CA THR A 137 3.93 2.81 17.75
C THR A 137 4.06 4.14 17.03
N TYR A 138 3.19 4.39 16.06
CA TYR A 138 3.24 5.61 15.27
C TYR A 138 1.84 6.04 14.81
N ASN A 139 1.72 7.34 14.56
CA ASN A 139 0.58 7.93 13.85
C ASN A 139 0.97 8.25 12.42
N LYS A 140 -0.03 8.30 11.56
CA LYS A 140 0.11 8.67 10.16
C LYS A 140 -1.01 9.61 9.76
N THR A 141 -0.67 10.66 9.01
CA THR A 141 -1.61 11.44 8.21
C THR A 141 -1.25 11.29 6.75
N PHE A 142 -2.23 11.35 5.87
CA PHE A 142 -1.96 11.26 4.43
C PHE A 142 -2.88 12.15 3.60
N LEU A 143 -2.36 12.54 2.44
CA LEU A 143 -3.11 13.11 1.32
C LEU A 143 -2.84 12.23 0.09
N GLN A 144 -3.88 11.85 -0.63
CA GLN A 144 -3.79 10.96 -1.79
C GLN A 144 -4.61 11.51 -2.94
N VAL A 145 -4.04 11.47 -4.14
CA VAL A 145 -4.73 11.76 -5.39
C VAL A 145 -4.70 10.51 -6.26
N ASN A 146 -5.87 10.06 -6.72
CA ASN A 146 -6.02 8.93 -7.63
C ASN A 146 -6.48 9.44 -9.00
N TYR A 147 -5.95 8.81 -10.04
CA TYR A 147 -6.45 8.93 -11.39
C TYR A 147 -6.71 7.53 -11.95
N SER A 148 -7.90 7.29 -12.47
CA SER A 148 -8.31 5.99 -12.98
C SER A 148 -9.04 6.11 -14.31
N SER A 149 -8.93 5.08 -15.13
CA SER A 149 -9.69 4.95 -16.36
C SER A 149 -10.70 3.81 -16.26
N LYS A 150 -11.97 4.12 -16.52
CA LYS A 150 -13.03 3.11 -16.71
C LYS A 150 -13.03 2.52 -18.12
N LYS A 151 -12.24 3.11 -19.05
CA LYS A 151 -12.11 2.56 -20.40
C LYS A 151 -11.54 1.14 -20.27
N LYS A 152 -12.32 0.18 -20.76
CA LYS A 152 -11.94 -1.23 -20.73
C LYS A 152 -11.08 -1.54 -21.95
N ASN A 153 -9.88 -2.04 -21.71
CA ASN A 153 -9.10 -2.74 -22.72
C ASN A 153 -9.32 -4.24 -22.51
N ASN A 154 -9.32 -5.04 -23.55
CA ASN A 154 -9.49 -6.47 -23.42
C ASN A 154 -8.12 -7.15 -23.33
N LEU A 155 -7.95 -7.98 -22.31
CA LEU A 155 -6.84 -8.89 -22.16
C LEU A 155 -7.31 -10.30 -22.52
N ARG A 156 -6.78 -10.90 -23.57
CA ARG A 156 -7.13 -12.25 -23.98
C ARG A 156 -6.25 -13.27 -23.27
N LEU A 157 -6.86 -14.07 -22.40
CA LEU A 157 -6.20 -15.16 -21.69
C LEU A 157 -6.97 -16.47 -21.89
N PHE A 158 -6.28 -17.53 -22.24
CA PHE A 158 -6.87 -18.87 -22.44
C PHE A 158 -8.09 -18.87 -23.39
N GLY A 159 -8.10 -18.00 -24.41
CA GLY A 159 -9.21 -17.88 -25.35
C GLY A 159 -10.39 -17.02 -24.87
N THR A 160 -10.37 -16.51 -23.65
CA THR A 160 -11.40 -15.63 -23.06
C THR A 160 -10.89 -14.20 -23.00
N ASP A 161 -11.76 -13.23 -23.33
CA ASP A 161 -11.46 -11.81 -23.24
C ASP A 161 -11.90 -11.28 -21.86
N PHE A 162 -10.93 -10.74 -21.10
CA PHE A 162 -11.17 -10.11 -19.82
C PHE A 162 -11.01 -8.59 -19.93
N PRO A 163 -12.05 -7.81 -19.58
CA PRO A 163 -11.92 -6.35 -19.51
C PRO A 163 -10.94 -5.96 -18.41
N ILE A 164 -9.99 -5.06 -18.74
CA ILE A 164 -9.02 -4.52 -17.78
C ILE A 164 -9.17 -3.01 -17.66
N ASN A 165 -9.04 -2.53 -16.42
CA ASN A 165 -8.95 -1.14 -16.05
C ASN A 165 -7.57 -0.89 -15.41
N TYR A 166 -7.09 0.33 -15.48
CA TYR A 166 -5.85 0.73 -14.84
C TYR A 166 -5.95 2.12 -14.26
N GLY A 167 -5.09 2.39 -13.31
CA GLY A 167 -4.97 3.70 -12.71
C GLY A 167 -3.66 3.88 -11.98
N THR A 168 -3.48 5.10 -11.52
CA THR A 168 -2.34 5.50 -10.71
C THR A 168 -2.82 6.34 -9.54
N ALA A 169 -2.05 6.35 -8.46
CA ALA A 169 -2.25 7.29 -7.38
C ALA A 169 -0.90 7.80 -6.87
N LEU A 170 -0.94 8.96 -6.27
CA LEU A 170 0.19 9.52 -5.54
C LEU A 170 -0.28 9.86 -4.14
N ARG A 171 0.41 9.31 -3.14
CA ARG A 171 0.14 9.57 -1.73
C ARG A 171 1.34 10.25 -1.09
N ILE A 172 1.10 11.28 -0.30
CA ILE A 172 2.07 11.89 0.61
C ILE A 172 1.61 11.54 2.03
N SER A 173 2.51 10.94 2.82
CA SER A 173 2.22 10.48 4.18
C SER A 173 3.22 11.05 5.16
N SER A 174 2.75 11.70 6.23
CA SER A 174 3.57 12.06 7.38
C SER A 174 3.39 11.01 8.47
N VAL A 175 4.48 10.36 8.84
CA VAL A 175 4.51 9.28 9.85
C VAL A 175 5.39 9.70 11.02
N GLN A 176 4.83 9.67 12.24
CA GLN A 176 5.50 10.14 13.45
C GLN A 176 5.45 9.05 14.53
N MET A 177 6.61 8.64 15.06
CA MET A 177 6.66 7.71 16.19
C MET A 177 6.02 8.34 17.43
N LYS A 178 5.10 7.61 18.06
CA LYS A 178 4.57 7.93 19.40
C LYS A 178 5.43 7.34 20.50
N THR A 179 5.81 6.09 20.33
CA THR A 179 6.69 5.38 21.25
C THR A 179 7.74 4.61 20.47
N PHE A 180 8.93 4.53 21.04
CA PHE A 180 9.98 3.61 20.60
C PHE A 180 10.67 3.05 21.83
N MET A 181 10.52 1.75 22.05
CA MET A 181 11.15 1.01 23.15
C MET A 181 12.07 -0.03 22.56
N ARG A 182 13.27 -0.19 23.16
CA ARG A 182 14.19 -1.30 22.88
C ARG A 182 14.53 -1.96 24.21
N ASN A 183 14.23 -3.24 24.35
CA ASN A 183 14.39 -3.99 25.58
C ASN A 183 13.79 -3.26 26.80
N SER A 184 12.57 -2.71 26.63
CA SER A 184 11.84 -1.87 27.62
C SER A 184 12.47 -0.52 27.93
N ILE A 185 13.55 -0.12 27.25
CA ILE A 185 14.20 1.19 27.42
C ILE A 185 13.73 2.14 26.31
N GLY A 186 13.25 3.33 26.70
CA GLY A 186 12.82 4.37 25.77
C GLY A 186 13.94 4.83 24.86
N GLN A 187 13.64 4.92 23.56
CA GLN A 187 14.57 5.37 22.52
C GLN A 187 14.12 6.70 21.90
N THR A 188 15.05 7.38 21.23
CA THR A 188 14.76 8.60 20.47
C THR A 188 13.74 8.30 19.36
N ARG A 189 12.66 9.06 19.34
CA ARG A 189 11.59 8.94 18.36
C ARG A 189 11.97 9.64 17.05
N GLU A 190 11.55 9.04 15.94
CA GLU A 190 11.75 9.60 14.61
C GLU A 190 10.39 9.86 13.93
N GLY A 191 10.41 10.77 12.98
CA GLY A 191 9.32 10.98 12.05
C GLY A 191 9.85 11.20 10.64
N ASN A 192 9.06 10.85 9.63
CA ASN A 192 9.41 11.07 8.23
C ASN A 192 8.16 11.39 7.41
N THR A 193 8.38 12.07 6.30
CA THR A 193 7.39 12.24 5.24
C THR A 193 7.74 11.28 4.10
N PHE A 194 6.75 10.56 3.61
CA PHE A 194 6.91 9.58 2.53
C PHE A 194 6.14 10.02 1.30
N LEU A 195 6.76 9.84 0.14
CA LEU A 195 6.12 9.90 -1.16
C LEU A 195 5.85 8.46 -1.61
N GLU A 196 4.58 8.15 -1.90
CA GLU A 196 4.12 6.80 -2.20
C GLU A 196 3.41 6.78 -3.57
N PRO A 197 4.15 6.60 -4.68
CA PRO A 197 3.55 6.37 -5.99
C PRO A 197 2.93 4.96 -6.06
N ILE A 198 1.78 4.87 -6.74
CA ILE A 198 0.97 3.67 -6.84
C ILE A 198 0.53 3.48 -8.27
N PHE A 199 0.66 2.25 -8.77
CA PHE A 199 0.10 1.83 -10.04
C PHE A 199 -0.74 0.58 -9.81
N PHE A 200 -1.91 0.52 -10.41
CA PHE A 200 -2.76 -0.66 -10.30
C PHE A 200 -3.41 -1.01 -11.64
N THR A 201 -3.68 -2.28 -11.80
CA THR A 201 -4.46 -2.85 -12.90
C THR A 201 -5.53 -3.74 -12.31
N ARG A 202 -6.76 -3.63 -12.81
CA ARG A 202 -7.90 -4.46 -12.44
C ARG A 202 -8.38 -5.25 -13.64
N MET A 203 -8.49 -6.55 -13.48
CA MET A 203 -9.08 -7.46 -14.43
C MET A 203 -10.48 -7.85 -13.95
N GLN A 204 -11.50 -7.59 -14.74
CA GLN A 204 -12.87 -7.90 -14.39
C GLN A 204 -13.12 -9.41 -14.58
N LEU A 205 -13.49 -10.09 -13.51
CA LEU A 205 -13.86 -11.51 -13.53
C LEU A 205 -15.37 -11.69 -13.62
N SER A 206 -16.14 -10.78 -13.02
CA SER A 206 -17.61 -10.69 -13.13
C SER A 206 -18.03 -9.23 -12.97
N ASP A 207 -19.34 -8.96 -13.00
CA ASP A 207 -19.87 -7.60 -12.82
C ASP A 207 -19.46 -6.97 -11.47
N ALA A 208 -19.32 -7.78 -10.43
CA ALA A 208 -18.99 -7.32 -9.10
C ALA A 208 -17.54 -7.60 -8.68
N ILE A 209 -16.88 -8.60 -9.26
CA ILE A 209 -15.58 -9.10 -8.78
C ILE A 209 -14.49 -8.78 -9.77
N GLN A 210 -13.40 -8.21 -9.27
CA GLN A 210 -12.20 -7.87 -10.04
C GLN A 210 -10.96 -8.44 -9.35
N LEU A 211 -10.00 -8.91 -10.14
CA LEU A 211 -8.65 -9.22 -9.67
C LEU A 211 -7.80 -7.96 -9.82
N GLN A 212 -7.16 -7.52 -8.74
CA GLN A 212 -6.31 -6.34 -8.76
C GLN A 212 -4.85 -6.71 -8.53
N TYR A 213 -3.99 -6.24 -9.41
CA TYR A 213 -2.55 -6.14 -9.19
C TYR A 213 -2.20 -4.71 -8.81
N THR A 214 -1.36 -4.54 -7.76
CA THR A 214 -0.87 -3.21 -7.33
C THR A 214 0.64 -3.24 -7.18
N SER A 215 1.30 -2.24 -7.75
CA SER A 215 2.70 -1.92 -7.54
C SER A 215 2.82 -0.56 -6.89
N SER A 216 3.51 -0.47 -5.77
CA SER A 216 3.73 0.76 -5.02
C SER A 216 5.13 0.79 -4.43
N GLY A 217 5.69 1.99 -4.32
CA GLY A 217 6.92 2.24 -3.57
C GLY A 217 6.66 3.21 -2.42
N ASN A 218 7.58 3.32 -1.48
CA ASN A 218 7.61 4.44 -0.56
C ASN A 218 9.01 5.06 -0.49
N PHE A 219 9.07 6.36 -0.62
CA PHE A 219 10.30 7.13 -0.62
C PHE A 219 10.26 8.10 0.56
N GLY A 220 11.11 7.90 1.56
CA GLY A 220 11.25 8.82 2.68
C GLY A 220 11.99 10.08 2.24
N LEU A 221 11.42 11.26 2.51
CA LEU A 221 12.00 12.54 2.10
C LEU A 221 13.15 12.98 3.02
N ASN A 222 13.22 12.41 4.23
CA ASN A 222 14.30 12.68 5.16
C ASN A 222 15.13 11.43 5.41
N SER A 223 16.45 11.58 5.53
CA SER A 223 17.32 10.49 5.96
C SER A 223 17.05 10.17 7.44
N ARG A 224 16.53 8.97 7.71
CA ARG A 224 16.21 8.47 9.05
C ARG A 224 16.74 7.06 9.23
N LYS A 225 17.12 6.72 10.46
CA LYS A 225 17.69 5.40 10.77
C LYS A 225 16.60 4.31 10.79
N PHE A 226 15.46 4.60 11.41
CA PHE A 226 14.38 3.64 11.61
C PHE A 226 13.15 3.92 10.71
N MET A 227 12.86 5.19 10.46
CA MET A 227 11.82 5.63 9.52
C MET A 227 12.41 5.89 8.14
N SER A 228 13.21 4.96 7.63
CA SER A 228 13.79 5.02 6.28
C SER A 228 12.79 4.62 5.20
N ALA A 229 13.08 4.97 3.97
CA ALA A 229 12.39 4.47 2.79
C ALA A 229 12.80 3.03 2.45
N GLY A 230 12.06 2.36 1.58
CA GLY A 230 12.56 1.13 0.96
C GLY A 230 11.61 -0.06 0.98
N ASN A 231 10.33 0.12 1.29
CA ASN A 231 9.35 -0.95 1.18
C ASN A 231 8.54 -0.81 -0.11
N SER A 232 8.98 -1.47 -1.19
CA SER A 232 8.13 -1.66 -2.36
C SER A 232 7.04 -2.69 -2.04
N ILE A 233 5.82 -2.40 -2.45
CA ILE A 233 4.66 -3.26 -2.27
C ILE A 233 4.23 -3.78 -3.63
N PHE A 234 4.27 -5.09 -3.78
CA PHE A 234 3.66 -5.80 -4.91
C PHE A 234 2.58 -6.69 -4.34
N THR A 235 1.33 -6.45 -4.73
CA THR A 235 0.20 -7.21 -4.20
C THR A 235 -0.70 -7.71 -5.31
N ILE A 236 -1.33 -8.84 -5.02
CA ILE A 236 -2.47 -9.36 -5.77
C ILE A 236 -3.63 -9.41 -4.79
N GLY A 237 -4.82 -9.04 -5.25
CA GLY A 237 -6.02 -9.03 -4.42
C GLY A 237 -7.30 -9.15 -5.23
N ALA A 238 -8.36 -9.46 -4.54
CA ALA A 238 -9.72 -9.42 -5.08
C ALA A 238 -10.42 -8.14 -4.59
N VAL A 239 -11.11 -7.46 -5.52
CA VAL A 239 -11.89 -6.26 -5.25
C VAL A 239 -13.34 -6.54 -5.62
N ILE A 240 -14.24 -6.17 -4.75
CA ILE A 240 -15.70 -6.25 -4.94
C ILE A 240 -16.22 -4.83 -5.06
N ASN A 241 -16.95 -4.58 -6.14
CA ASN A 241 -17.66 -3.32 -6.34
C ASN A 241 -19.15 -3.61 -6.41
N VAL A 242 -19.92 -2.96 -5.55
CA VAL A 242 -21.38 -3.11 -5.49
C VAL A 242 -22.05 -1.75 -5.35
N GLY A 243 -23.29 -1.65 -5.77
CA GLY A 243 -24.06 -0.41 -5.75
C GLY A 243 -23.86 0.43 -7.01
N GLY A 244 -24.49 1.60 -7.02
CA GLY A 244 -24.56 2.46 -8.19
C GLY A 244 -25.69 2.08 -9.15
N LYS A 245 -26.11 3.02 -9.99
CA LYS A 245 -27.08 2.74 -11.05
C LYS A 245 -26.39 1.88 -12.11
N LYS A 246 -26.97 0.73 -12.44
CA LYS A 246 -26.54 -0.02 -13.65
C LYS A 246 -26.68 0.93 -14.83
N SER A 247 -25.59 1.26 -15.52
CA SER A 247 -25.68 1.89 -16.83
C SER A 247 -26.40 0.89 -17.73
N LYS A 248 -27.56 1.31 -18.20
CA LYS A 248 -28.29 0.58 -19.26
C LYS A 248 -27.49 0.57 -20.55
#